data_06366e2133202837ff4959da49193317
#
_entry.id   06366e2133202837ff4959da49193317
#
_cell.length_a   1.000
_cell.length_b   1.000
_cell.length_c   1.000
_cell.angle_alpha   90.00
_cell.angle_beta   90.00
_cell.angle_gamma   90.00
#
_symmetry.space_group_name_H-M   'P 1'
#
loop_
_entity.id
_entity.type
_entity.pdbx_description
1 polymer ?
#
loop_
_entity_poly.entity_id
_entity_poly.type
_entity_poly.pdbx_seq_one_letter_code
_entity_poly.pdbx_strand_id
1 'polypeptide(L)'
;GDAILDAVISVYIFKKFPFKDEGFLTQLRSKLVSRHFLNNLASKIGLNEFIESNLDRESKTVMGDALEALIGAIYLDKGFKKAEEFVLIRLFETHVVLEDVLETETDYKSRTIEYAQKGKHKIEFESEELGEGNKKLFIDNQLLGVGEAISKKLAEQIACEQFFKEKEENSN
;
A
#
# COMPACT_ATOMS: atom_id res chain seq x y z
N GLY A 1 -0.64 -13.74 -13.57
CA GLY A 1 -1.78 -13.13 -12.85
C GLY A 1 -1.64 -11.64 -12.62
N ASP A 2 -0.46 -11.18 -12.24
CA ASP A 2 -0.17 -9.76 -11.95
C ASP A 2 -0.71 -8.81 -13.03
N ALA A 3 -0.30 -8.97 -14.29
CA ALA A 3 -0.76 -8.13 -15.40
C ALA A 3 -2.30 -8.15 -15.61
N ILE A 4 -2.95 -9.28 -15.34
CA ILE A 4 -4.41 -9.39 -15.43
C ILE A 4 -5.07 -8.61 -14.29
N LEU A 5 -4.59 -8.78 -13.08
CA LEU A 5 -5.05 -8.04 -11.90
C LEU A 5 -4.89 -6.55 -12.11
N ASP A 6 -3.70 -6.09 -12.53
CA ASP A 6 -3.41 -4.67 -12.76
C ASP A 6 -4.33 -4.06 -13.82
N ALA A 7 -4.57 -4.77 -14.93
CA ALA A 7 -5.49 -4.31 -15.97
C ALA A 7 -6.94 -4.19 -15.46
N VAL A 8 -7.42 -5.20 -14.73
CA VAL A 8 -8.78 -5.21 -14.17
C VAL A 8 -8.97 -4.06 -13.17
N ILE A 9 -8.02 -3.89 -12.23
CA ILE A 9 -8.05 -2.82 -11.25
C ILE A 9 -7.99 -1.44 -11.91
N SER A 10 -7.12 -1.26 -12.91
CA SER A 10 -7.01 0.01 -13.63
C SER A 10 -8.34 0.43 -14.28
N VAL A 11 -9.02 -0.50 -14.96
CA VAL A 11 -10.33 -0.23 -15.56
C VAL A 11 -11.39 0.04 -14.50
N TYR A 12 -11.37 -0.72 -13.40
CA TYR A 12 -12.32 -0.57 -12.30
C TYR A 12 -12.25 0.81 -11.66
N ILE A 13 -11.06 1.25 -11.24
CA ILE A 13 -10.88 2.56 -10.59
C ILE A 13 -11.17 3.71 -11.54
N PHE A 14 -10.80 3.60 -12.83
CA PHE A 14 -11.12 4.59 -13.84
C PHE A 14 -12.64 4.79 -13.98
N LYS A 15 -13.41 3.72 -14.04
CA LYS A 15 -14.88 3.78 -14.09
C LYS A 15 -15.51 4.28 -12.79
N LYS A 16 -14.93 3.93 -11.65
CA LYS A 16 -15.44 4.31 -10.32
C LYS A 16 -15.19 5.78 -9.99
N PHE A 17 -14.09 6.34 -10.50
CA PHE A 17 -13.64 7.71 -10.21
C PHE A 17 -13.41 8.54 -11.49
N PRO A 18 -14.44 8.78 -12.29
CA PRO A 18 -14.29 9.36 -13.64
C PRO A 18 -13.82 10.83 -13.65
N PHE A 19 -13.89 11.52 -12.49
CA PHE A 19 -13.51 12.93 -12.37
C PHE A 19 -12.20 13.14 -11.60
N LYS A 20 -11.49 12.05 -11.26
CA LYS A 20 -10.19 12.11 -10.57
C LYS A 20 -9.06 12.14 -11.60
N ASP A 21 -7.97 12.83 -11.24
CA ASP A 21 -6.78 12.95 -12.08
C ASP A 21 -5.95 11.65 -12.13
N GLU A 22 -4.99 11.63 -13.03
CA GLU A 22 -4.08 10.49 -13.23
C GLU A 22 -3.29 10.18 -11.95
N GLY A 23 -2.84 11.20 -11.23
CA GLY A 23 -2.07 11.04 -9.99
C GLY A 23 -2.86 10.25 -8.94
N PHE A 24 -4.12 10.63 -8.71
CA PHE A 24 -5.01 9.91 -7.80
C PHE A 24 -5.22 8.46 -8.23
N LEU A 25 -5.53 8.23 -9.52
CA LEU A 25 -5.78 6.88 -10.04
C LEU A 25 -4.54 5.99 -9.93
N THR A 26 -3.37 6.53 -10.20
CA THR A 26 -2.09 5.83 -10.09
C THR A 26 -1.76 5.47 -8.65
N GLN A 27 -1.97 6.39 -7.70
CA GLN A 27 -1.75 6.13 -6.28
C GLN A 27 -2.73 5.06 -5.75
N LEU A 28 -4.02 5.19 -6.08
CA LEU A 28 -5.02 4.21 -5.65
C LEU A 28 -4.73 2.83 -6.23
N ARG A 29 -4.40 2.73 -7.52
CA ARG A 29 -3.97 1.47 -8.13
C ARG A 29 -2.79 0.87 -7.38
N SER A 30 -1.73 1.65 -7.14
CA SER A 30 -0.53 1.19 -6.43
C SER A 30 -0.83 0.63 -5.03
N LYS A 31 -1.81 1.21 -4.32
CA LYS A 31 -2.29 0.67 -3.03
C LYS A 31 -2.97 -0.68 -3.20
N LEU A 32 -3.90 -0.79 -4.17
CA LEU A 32 -4.74 -1.96 -4.40
C LEU A 32 -3.97 -3.17 -4.96
N VAL A 33 -2.85 -2.95 -5.65
CA VAL A 33 -1.97 -4.00 -6.14
C VAL A 33 -0.70 -4.14 -5.29
N SER A 34 -0.61 -3.43 -4.17
CA SER A 34 0.55 -3.55 -3.29
C SER A 34 0.62 -4.95 -2.67
N ARG A 35 1.85 -5.43 -2.48
CA ARG A 35 2.10 -6.73 -1.84
C ARG A 35 1.40 -6.87 -0.48
N HIS A 36 1.41 -5.81 0.33
CA HIS A 36 0.73 -5.80 1.62
C HIS A 36 -0.78 -6.00 1.46
N PHE A 37 -1.40 -5.26 0.55
CA PHE A 37 -2.84 -5.37 0.29
C PHE A 37 -3.21 -6.76 -0.25
N LEU A 38 -2.47 -7.28 -1.22
CA LEU A 38 -2.73 -8.60 -1.81
C LEU A 38 -2.53 -9.74 -0.80
N ASN A 39 -1.53 -9.67 0.07
CA ASN A 39 -1.35 -10.64 1.15
C ASN A 39 -2.56 -10.66 2.11
N ASN A 40 -3.03 -9.48 2.52
CA ASN A 40 -4.20 -9.36 3.39
C ASN A 40 -5.47 -9.88 2.70
N LEU A 41 -5.65 -9.56 1.43
CA LEU A 41 -6.81 -10.03 0.65
C LEU A 41 -6.78 -11.55 0.47
N ALA A 42 -5.63 -12.13 0.15
CA ALA A 42 -5.44 -13.57 0.05
C ALA A 42 -5.76 -14.29 1.36
N SER A 43 -5.37 -13.71 2.50
CA SER A 43 -5.71 -14.25 3.83
C SER A 43 -7.21 -14.14 4.12
N LYS A 44 -7.85 -13.03 3.77
CA LYS A 44 -9.30 -12.83 3.96
C LYS A 44 -10.16 -13.84 3.20
N ILE A 45 -9.70 -14.29 2.02
CA ILE A 45 -10.41 -15.33 1.25
C ILE A 45 -10.05 -16.76 1.67
N GLY A 46 -9.22 -16.92 2.69
CA GLY A 46 -8.82 -18.24 3.20
C GLY A 46 -7.80 -18.98 2.32
N LEU A 47 -7.10 -18.28 1.42
CA LEU A 47 -6.16 -18.91 0.50
C LEU A 47 -5.00 -19.62 1.22
N ASN A 48 -4.67 -19.17 2.44
CA ASN A 48 -3.65 -19.77 3.29
C ASN A 48 -3.94 -21.24 3.66
N GLU A 49 -5.20 -21.68 3.61
CA GLU A 49 -5.58 -23.06 3.93
C GLU A 49 -5.24 -24.04 2.78
N PHE A 50 -5.04 -23.50 1.56
CA PHE A 50 -4.82 -24.26 0.34
C PHE A 50 -3.37 -24.18 -0.18
N ILE A 51 -2.50 -23.40 0.48
CA ILE A 51 -1.10 -23.26 0.08
C ILE A 51 -0.26 -24.29 0.82
N GLU A 52 0.32 -25.23 0.05
CA GLU A 52 1.40 -26.09 0.51
C GLU A 52 2.74 -25.47 0.10
N SER A 53 3.57 -25.09 1.06
CA SER A 53 4.86 -24.46 0.83
C SER A 53 5.92 -25.08 1.73
N ASN A 54 7.09 -25.34 1.14
CA ASN A 54 8.30 -25.72 1.88
C ASN A 54 9.04 -24.51 2.47
N LEU A 55 8.54 -23.30 2.24
CA LEU A 55 9.05 -22.08 2.83
C LEU A 55 8.48 -21.93 4.24
N ASP A 56 9.29 -21.39 5.15
CA ASP A 56 8.80 -21.05 6.48
C ASP A 56 7.53 -20.21 6.34
N ARG A 57 6.49 -20.54 7.15
CA ARG A 57 5.16 -19.88 7.11
C ARG A 57 5.20 -18.35 7.30
N GLU A 58 6.34 -17.81 7.64
CA GLU A 58 6.59 -16.38 7.82
C GLU A 58 6.98 -15.61 6.55
N SER A 59 7.09 -16.26 5.39
CA SER A 59 7.35 -15.53 4.14
C SER A 59 6.14 -14.67 3.78
N LYS A 60 6.21 -13.40 4.17
CA LYS A 60 5.18 -12.36 3.96
C LYS A 60 4.83 -12.07 2.49
N THR A 61 5.43 -12.80 1.55
CA THR A 61 5.28 -12.58 0.11
C THR A 61 4.43 -13.63 -0.58
N VAL A 62 4.40 -14.85 -0.02
CA VAL A 62 3.80 -16.04 -0.66
C VAL A 62 2.31 -15.88 -0.92
N MET A 63 1.59 -15.19 -0.04
CA MET A 63 0.14 -15.08 -0.12
C MET A 63 -0.32 -14.23 -1.31
N GLY A 64 0.31 -13.10 -1.55
CA GLY A 64 0.02 -12.23 -2.70
C GLY A 64 0.39 -12.92 -4.01
N ASP A 65 1.56 -13.54 -4.05
CA ASP A 65 2.04 -14.28 -5.23
C ASP A 65 1.09 -15.45 -5.58
N ALA A 66 0.56 -16.15 -4.56
CA ALA A 66 -0.42 -17.22 -4.74
C ALA A 66 -1.78 -16.69 -5.25
N LEU A 67 -2.22 -15.52 -4.76
CA LEU A 67 -3.43 -14.87 -5.27
C LEU A 67 -3.28 -14.49 -6.74
N GLU A 68 -2.16 -13.91 -7.11
CA GLU A 68 -1.85 -13.60 -8.51
C GLU A 68 -1.80 -14.88 -9.37
N ALA A 69 -1.16 -15.94 -8.88
CA ALA A 69 -1.14 -17.22 -9.57
C ALA A 69 -2.54 -17.79 -9.78
N LEU A 70 -3.43 -17.70 -8.77
CA LEU A 70 -4.83 -18.12 -8.88
C LEU A 70 -5.57 -17.33 -9.97
N ILE A 71 -5.41 -16.01 -10.01
CA ILE A 71 -6.00 -15.15 -11.06
C ILE A 71 -5.47 -15.55 -12.43
N GLY A 72 -4.16 -15.81 -12.53
CA GLY A 72 -3.54 -16.31 -13.76
C GLY A 72 -4.10 -17.66 -14.22
N ALA A 73 -4.32 -18.60 -13.29
CA ALA A 73 -4.91 -19.90 -13.58
C ALA A 73 -6.36 -19.76 -14.08
N ILE A 74 -7.17 -18.92 -13.45
CA ILE A 74 -8.55 -18.64 -13.90
C ILE A 74 -8.53 -18.03 -15.31
N TYR A 75 -7.61 -17.11 -15.57
CA TYR A 75 -7.46 -16.51 -16.91
C TYR A 75 -7.14 -17.55 -17.97
N LEU A 76 -6.19 -18.45 -17.69
CA LEU A 76 -5.79 -19.50 -18.64
C LEU A 76 -6.89 -20.52 -18.89
N ASP A 77 -7.69 -20.86 -17.88
CA ASP A 77 -8.76 -21.85 -17.97
C ASP A 77 -10.07 -21.27 -18.55
N LYS A 78 -10.46 -20.05 -18.16
CA LYS A 78 -11.77 -19.47 -18.45
C LYS A 78 -11.74 -18.14 -19.21
N GLY A 79 -10.56 -17.61 -19.48
CA GLY A 79 -10.35 -16.34 -20.19
C GLY A 79 -10.53 -15.11 -19.32
N PHE A 80 -10.26 -13.93 -19.96
CA PHE A 80 -10.20 -12.63 -19.27
C PHE A 80 -11.49 -12.27 -18.54
N LYS A 81 -12.65 -12.48 -19.17
CA LYS A 81 -13.94 -12.11 -18.58
C LYS A 81 -14.21 -12.82 -17.25
N LYS A 82 -13.82 -14.08 -17.11
CA LYS A 82 -13.99 -14.83 -15.87
C LYS A 82 -12.95 -14.43 -14.81
N ALA A 83 -11.74 -14.09 -15.21
CA ALA A 83 -10.75 -13.52 -14.31
C ALA A 83 -11.19 -12.14 -13.78
N GLU A 84 -11.72 -11.27 -14.65
CA GLU A 84 -12.30 -9.97 -14.28
C GLU A 84 -13.48 -10.15 -13.28
N GLU A 85 -14.41 -11.04 -13.58
CA GLU A 85 -15.57 -11.35 -12.70
C GLU A 85 -15.08 -11.84 -11.32
N PHE A 86 -14.08 -12.72 -11.29
CA PHE A 86 -13.48 -13.20 -10.04
C PHE A 86 -12.88 -12.06 -9.22
N VAL A 87 -12.05 -11.22 -9.86
CA VAL A 87 -11.40 -10.10 -9.17
C VAL A 87 -12.43 -9.10 -8.65
N LEU A 88 -13.39 -8.67 -9.48
CA LEU A 88 -14.33 -7.61 -9.09
C LEU A 88 -15.38 -8.11 -8.11
N ILE A 89 -16.02 -9.24 -8.38
CA ILE A 89 -17.16 -9.71 -7.57
C ILE A 89 -16.68 -10.48 -6.36
N ARG A 90 -15.79 -11.48 -6.56
CA ARG A 90 -15.39 -12.38 -5.48
C ARG A 90 -14.34 -11.76 -4.54
N LEU A 91 -13.44 -10.92 -5.06
CA LEU A 91 -12.42 -10.30 -4.23
C LEU A 91 -12.87 -8.91 -3.76
N PHE A 92 -13.14 -8.00 -4.69
CA PHE A 92 -13.34 -6.60 -4.36
C PHE A 92 -14.70 -6.31 -3.71
N GLU A 93 -15.82 -6.68 -4.34
CA GLU A 93 -17.14 -6.39 -3.77
C GLU A 93 -17.38 -7.09 -2.42
N THR A 94 -16.74 -8.25 -2.22
CA THR A 94 -16.95 -9.04 -1.00
C THR A 94 -16.02 -8.65 0.14
N HIS A 95 -14.77 -8.24 -0.15
CA HIS A 95 -13.72 -8.14 0.86
C HIS A 95 -13.03 -6.77 0.94
N VAL A 96 -13.32 -5.85 0.01
CA VAL A 96 -12.63 -4.56 -0.07
C VAL A 96 -13.61 -3.41 0.15
N VAL A 97 -13.37 -2.64 1.20
CA VAL A 97 -13.99 -1.33 1.41
C VAL A 97 -13.03 -0.30 0.85
N LEU A 98 -13.38 0.33 -0.27
CA LEU A 98 -12.49 1.29 -0.95
C LEU A 98 -12.23 2.54 -0.10
N GLU A 99 -13.19 2.96 0.69
CA GLU A 99 -13.08 4.06 1.62
C GLU A 99 -11.93 3.84 2.60
N ASP A 100 -11.82 2.63 3.17
CA ASP A 100 -10.70 2.26 4.06
C ASP A 100 -9.35 2.34 3.35
N VAL A 101 -9.31 1.93 2.07
CA VAL A 101 -8.08 1.99 1.25
C VAL A 101 -7.69 3.43 0.93
N LEU A 102 -8.68 4.30 0.71
CA LEU A 102 -8.46 5.72 0.46
C LEU A 102 -7.97 6.45 1.71
N GLU A 103 -8.54 6.11 2.87
CA GLU A 103 -8.17 6.69 4.16
C GLU A 103 -6.81 6.19 4.66
N THR A 104 -6.39 4.98 4.26
CA THR A 104 -5.07 4.46 4.60
C THR A 104 -4.00 5.21 3.81
N GLU A 105 -3.57 6.34 4.30
CA GLU A 105 -2.43 7.07 3.74
C GLU A 105 -1.13 6.30 4.00
N THR A 106 -0.74 5.51 3.04
CA THR A 106 0.43 4.61 3.17
C THR A 106 1.74 5.29 2.82
N ASP A 107 1.73 6.53 2.36
CA ASP A 107 2.97 7.22 1.96
C ASP A 107 3.12 8.63 2.57
N TYR A 108 3.12 8.66 3.90
CA TYR A 108 3.43 9.88 4.64
C TYR A 108 4.82 10.44 4.29
N LYS A 109 5.77 9.57 3.92
CA LYS A 109 7.10 10.01 3.51
C LYS A 109 7.05 10.82 2.22
N SER A 110 6.37 10.35 1.18
CA SER A 110 6.20 11.10 -0.08
C SER A 110 5.46 12.42 0.16
N ARG A 111 4.39 12.43 0.96
CA ARG A 111 3.71 13.66 1.35
C ARG A 111 4.63 14.65 2.07
N THR A 112 5.47 14.16 2.98
CA THR A 112 6.43 15.01 3.71
C THR A 112 7.45 15.60 2.74
N ILE A 113 7.95 14.82 1.80
CA ILE A 113 8.87 15.28 0.75
C ILE A 113 8.20 16.35 -0.13
N GLU A 114 6.98 16.11 -0.59
CA GLU A 114 6.23 17.10 -1.38
C GLU A 114 5.97 18.38 -0.60
N TYR A 115 5.59 18.28 0.67
CA TYR A 115 5.41 19.43 1.56
C TYR A 115 6.69 20.23 1.67
N ALA A 116 7.82 19.59 1.94
CA ALA A 116 9.12 20.23 2.03
C ALA A 116 9.54 20.90 0.70
N GLN A 117 9.31 20.22 -0.44
CA GLN A 117 9.61 20.80 -1.76
C GLN A 117 8.75 22.02 -2.07
N LYS A 118 7.43 21.98 -1.82
CA LYS A 118 6.52 23.10 -2.03
C LYS A 118 6.88 24.31 -1.16
N GLY A 119 7.26 24.06 0.09
CA GLY A 119 7.66 25.10 1.04
C GLY A 119 9.13 25.53 0.91
N LYS A 120 9.93 24.89 0.05
CA LYS A 120 11.40 25.04 -0.04
C LYS A 120 12.11 24.77 1.29
N HIS A 121 11.57 23.82 2.06
CA HIS A 121 12.14 23.39 3.33
C HIS A 121 13.20 22.29 3.12
N LYS A 122 14.20 22.27 3.96
CA LYS A 122 15.21 21.20 3.99
C LYS A 122 14.69 20.03 4.82
N ILE A 123 14.63 18.83 4.25
CA ILE A 123 14.21 17.61 4.93
C ILE A 123 15.43 16.71 5.19
N GLU A 124 15.55 16.19 6.40
CA GLU A 124 16.59 15.26 6.81
C GLU A 124 16.02 14.14 7.67
N PHE A 125 16.54 12.92 7.48
CA PHE A 125 16.22 11.77 8.31
C PHE A 125 17.51 11.30 9.00
N GLU A 126 17.55 11.41 10.31
CA GLU A 126 18.68 10.93 11.12
C GLU A 126 18.38 9.58 11.73
N SER A 127 19.41 8.73 11.87
CA SER A 127 19.35 7.47 12.61
C SER A 127 19.90 7.69 14.01
N GLU A 128 19.27 7.14 15.03
CA GLU A 128 19.91 7.03 16.35
C GLU A 128 20.99 5.94 16.33
N GLU A 129 22.08 6.14 17.09
CA GLU A 129 23.23 5.22 17.14
C GLU A 129 22.90 3.82 17.68
N LEU A 130 21.71 3.60 18.23
CA LEU A 130 21.27 2.36 18.88
C LEU A 130 20.55 1.37 17.97
N GLY A 131 20.45 1.62 16.65
CA GLY A 131 19.87 0.66 15.70
C GLY A 131 19.33 1.29 14.43
N GLU A 132 19.30 0.50 13.35
CA GLU A 132 18.76 0.93 12.04
C GLU A 132 17.25 1.22 12.08
N GLY A 133 16.56 0.85 13.17
CA GLY A 133 15.11 0.92 13.33
C GLY A 133 14.56 2.25 13.81
N ASN A 134 15.40 3.17 14.33
CA ASN A 134 14.95 4.46 14.85
C ASN A 134 15.27 5.58 13.89
N LYS A 135 14.28 6.35 13.48
CA LYS A 135 14.40 7.49 12.56
C LYS A 135 13.78 8.74 13.15
N LYS A 136 14.52 9.83 13.06
CA LYS A 136 14.06 11.19 13.40
C LYS A 136 13.87 11.98 12.11
N LEU A 137 12.72 12.63 11.97
CA LEU A 137 12.43 13.56 10.87
C LEU A 137 12.74 14.98 11.30
N PHE A 138 13.63 15.63 10.56
CA PHE A 138 13.92 17.06 10.71
C PHE A 138 13.46 17.81 9.45
N ILE A 139 12.80 18.96 9.67
CA ILE A 139 12.52 19.94 8.62
C ILE A 139 13.11 21.27 9.10
N ASP A 140 13.98 21.87 8.28
CA ASP A 140 14.72 23.09 8.61
C ASP A 140 15.45 23.02 9.98
N ASN A 141 16.07 21.88 10.27
CA ASN A 141 16.78 21.56 11.52
C ASN A 141 15.86 21.45 12.76
N GLN A 142 14.54 21.45 12.60
CA GLN A 142 13.58 21.24 13.68
C GLN A 142 13.12 19.78 13.68
N LEU A 143 13.19 19.11 14.84
CA LEU A 143 12.66 17.74 15.01
C LEU A 143 11.13 17.78 14.96
N LEU A 144 10.55 17.10 13.98
CA LEU A 144 9.09 17.11 13.72
C LEU A 144 8.47 15.73 13.73
N GLY A 145 9.24 14.67 13.92
CA GLY A 145 8.70 13.34 14.04
C GLY A 145 9.76 12.30 14.40
N VAL A 146 9.32 11.27 15.11
CA VAL A 146 10.16 10.13 15.50
C VAL A 146 9.43 8.85 15.12
N GLY A 147 10.15 7.93 14.48
CA GLY A 147 9.60 6.62 14.10
C GLY A 147 10.52 5.50 14.50
N GLU A 148 9.97 4.48 15.11
CA GLU A 148 10.64 3.25 15.50
C GLU A 148 10.01 2.06 14.79
N ALA A 149 10.81 1.26 14.08
CA ALA A 149 10.35 0.06 13.38
C ALA A 149 11.51 -0.88 13.04
N ILE A 150 11.18 -2.10 12.65
CA ILE A 150 12.14 -3.14 12.23
C ILE A 150 12.89 -2.81 10.93
N SER A 151 12.43 -1.83 10.16
CA SER A 151 13.09 -1.40 8.94
C SER A 151 13.18 0.12 8.86
N LYS A 152 14.26 0.62 8.27
CA LYS A 152 14.50 2.04 7.99
C LYS A 152 13.31 2.70 7.30
N LYS A 153 12.79 2.05 6.24
CA LYS A 153 11.67 2.60 5.45
C LYS A 153 10.41 2.77 6.29
N LEU A 154 10.07 1.80 7.13
CA LEU A 154 8.90 1.86 7.98
C LEU A 154 9.06 2.90 9.10
N ALA A 155 10.24 3.00 9.70
CA ALA A 155 10.52 4.02 10.71
C ALA A 155 10.41 5.46 10.15
N GLU A 156 10.89 5.69 8.92
CA GLU A 156 10.73 6.96 8.23
C GLU A 156 9.25 7.29 7.95
N GLN A 157 8.43 6.29 7.58
CA GLN A 157 6.97 6.47 7.40
C GLN A 157 6.28 6.86 8.70
N ILE A 158 6.59 6.18 9.80
CA ILE A 158 6.02 6.48 11.13
C ILE A 158 6.40 7.90 11.59
N ALA A 159 7.65 8.32 11.39
CA ALA A 159 8.09 9.67 11.72
C ALA A 159 7.32 10.73 10.90
N CYS A 160 7.09 10.47 9.62
CA CYS A 160 6.31 11.35 8.77
C CYS A 160 4.81 11.36 9.13
N GLU A 161 4.25 10.24 9.54
CA GLU A 161 2.87 10.14 10.02
C GLU A 161 2.66 10.99 11.27
N GLN A 162 3.57 10.93 12.23
CA GLN A 162 3.54 11.75 13.43
C GLN A 162 3.50 13.25 13.10
N PHE A 163 4.37 13.70 12.20
CA PHE A 163 4.40 15.09 11.73
C PHE A 163 3.04 15.57 11.20
N PHE A 164 2.37 14.76 10.37
CA PHE A 164 1.07 15.17 9.84
C PHE A 164 -0.03 15.16 10.89
N LYS A 165 -0.06 14.22 11.82
CA LYS A 165 -1.02 14.18 12.93
C LYS A 165 -0.92 15.43 13.80
N GLU A 166 0.30 15.78 14.21
CA GLU A 166 0.53 17.00 15.02
C GLU A 166 0.17 18.28 14.25
N LYS A 167 0.38 18.30 12.94
CA LYS A 167 0.02 19.45 12.10
C LYS A 167 -1.50 19.61 11.96
N GLU A 168 -2.25 18.53 11.84
CA GLU A 168 -3.70 18.52 11.77
C GLU A 168 -4.33 18.96 13.11
N GLU A 169 -3.80 18.49 14.24
CA GLU A 169 -4.20 18.90 15.57
C GLU A 169 -4.00 20.40 15.85
N ASN A 170 -2.91 20.98 15.34
CA ASN A 170 -2.58 22.39 15.50
C ASN A 170 -3.31 23.32 14.51
N SER A 171 -4.07 22.76 13.55
CA SER A 171 -4.83 23.53 12.54
C SER A 171 -6.32 23.65 12.87
N ASN A 172 -6.78 23.03 13.96
CA ASN A 172 -8.12 23.15 14.54
C ASN A 172 -8.10 24.06 15.77
#